data_ecf14d83af3e0d27598e81e8bb272172
#
_entry.id   ecf14d83af3e0d27598e81e8bb272172
#
_cell.length_a   1.000
_cell.length_b   1.000
_cell.length_c   1.000
_cell.angle_alpha   90.00
_cell.angle_beta   90.00
_cell.angle_gamma   90.00
#
_symmetry.space_group_name_H-M   'P 1'
#
loop_
_entity.id
_entity.type
_entity.pdbx_description
1 polymer ?
#
loop_
_entity_poly.entity_id
_entity_poly.type
_entity_poly.pdbx_seq_one_letter_code
_entity_poly.pdbx_strand_id
1 'polypeptide(L)'
;MSMKPGEKVKGKSSMTRRDFMKKATYAGAALAVGSMARPVRAAEKRDYILIGRPNPNSGPLSAFGEPSPWVDERALAEINKDGGIFIKEAGKKLPVRIKLVDTESDPSKTGDVTSKLILQDNVDLMIVLHTPISANPASAMCERYQVPCIVSDAPVESWLTGGPYKWSYNFFFTVPQIVESFISMWDSIADKTDKTVGGLWPNDPDGKTYAEMFTKRLQEKGYKVVDAGRFPTGTMDYTSFINLWKKEKVDILTSIQPPPDFAAAWRQCFQQGFIPKMSTGGKPIIMPSAVQALGGDLANGLTVCVWWSPYHPFKSSLAGYNAKALCDAWTEKTGRQWTQPLGFIYATYEVAADVLKRAGSLNKEKIREAIEQTNLNTIVGPIKYNQEHFARTPMVGGQWVKGKKWPWELEIVENNQYPEIKKTANLIFPIPKP
;
A
#
# COMPACT_ATOMS: atom_id res chain seq x y z
N MET A 1 45.80 -67.15 -9.28
CA MET A 1 45.71 -67.40 -10.71
C MET A 1 45.64 -66.04 -11.41
N SER A 2 46.73 -65.72 -11.99
CA SER A 2 47.19 -64.82 -13.04
C SER A 2 46.27 -63.69 -13.50
N MET A 3 46.66 -62.45 -13.20
CA MET A 3 46.28 -61.22 -13.86
C MET A 3 47.03 -61.06 -15.18
N LYS A 4 46.35 -60.58 -16.21
CA LYS A 4 46.97 -60.05 -17.43
C LYS A 4 46.76 -58.51 -17.46
N PRO A 5 47.78 -57.75 -17.90
CA PRO A 5 47.73 -56.28 -17.88
C PRO A 5 47.37 -55.73 -19.27
N GLY A 6 46.74 -54.51 -19.26
CA GLY A 6 46.94 -53.57 -20.34
C GLY A 6 45.72 -53.25 -21.23
N GLU A 7 44.91 -52.30 -20.83
CA GLU A 7 44.15 -51.52 -21.82
C GLU A 7 44.23 -50.01 -21.48
N LYS A 8 44.84 -49.26 -22.43
CA LYS A 8 45.05 -47.80 -22.32
C LYS A 8 43.75 -47.07 -22.58
N VAL A 9 43.26 -46.36 -21.58
CA VAL A 9 42.18 -45.40 -21.74
C VAL A 9 42.69 -44.17 -22.48
N LYS A 10 42.17 -43.92 -23.68
CA LYS A 10 42.44 -42.71 -24.48
C LYS A 10 41.84 -41.48 -23.76
N GLY A 11 42.71 -40.55 -23.37
CA GLY A 11 42.32 -39.27 -22.81
C GLY A 11 41.49 -38.45 -23.80
N LYS A 12 40.37 -37.91 -23.33
CA LYS A 12 39.60 -36.85 -24.01
C LYS A 12 40.43 -35.56 -24.00
N SER A 13 40.88 -35.12 -25.17
CA SER A 13 41.52 -33.81 -25.37
C SER A 13 40.53 -32.71 -25.02
N SER A 14 40.91 -31.89 -24.03
CA SER A 14 40.20 -30.66 -23.68
C SER A 14 40.43 -29.62 -24.76
N MET A 15 39.36 -29.17 -25.40
CA MET A 15 39.39 -28.10 -26.39
C MET A 15 39.78 -26.78 -25.71
N THR A 16 40.86 -26.14 -26.16
CA THR A 16 41.36 -24.88 -25.59
C THR A 16 40.50 -23.70 -26.08
N ARG A 17 40.48 -22.60 -25.24
CA ARG A 17 39.78 -21.35 -25.59
C ARG A 17 40.16 -20.82 -27.00
N ARG A 18 41.36 -21.14 -27.48
CA ARG A 18 41.88 -20.71 -28.78
C ARG A 18 41.27 -21.51 -29.96
N ASP A 19 40.90 -22.78 -29.73
CA ASP A 19 40.26 -23.64 -30.72
C ASP A 19 38.77 -23.34 -30.87
N PHE A 20 38.14 -22.89 -29.78
CA PHE A 20 36.75 -22.37 -29.80
C PHE A 20 36.65 -21.07 -30.59
N MET A 21 37.60 -20.14 -30.42
CA MET A 21 37.62 -18.87 -31.15
C MET A 21 37.91 -19.03 -32.66
N LYS A 22 38.72 -20.00 -33.06
CA LYS A 22 38.99 -20.28 -34.50
C LYS A 22 37.81 -20.93 -35.25
N LYS A 23 36.95 -21.68 -34.55
CA LYS A 23 35.73 -22.24 -35.15
C LYS A 23 34.58 -21.23 -35.22
N ALA A 24 34.61 -20.15 -34.43
CA ALA A 24 33.63 -19.06 -34.49
C ALA A 24 33.85 -18.11 -35.69
N THR A 25 35.05 -18.14 -36.35
CA THR A 25 35.40 -17.20 -37.42
C THR A 25 35.04 -17.70 -38.83
N TYR A 26 34.59 -18.94 -39.00
CA TYR A 26 34.19 -19.51 -40.30
C TYR A 26 32.68 -19.73 -40.47
N ALA A 27 31.84 -19.33 -39.51
CA ALA A 27 30.38 -19.32 -39.61
C ALA A 27 29.80 -17.90 -39.83
N GLY A 28 30.62 -17.01 -40.35
CA GLY A 28 30.21 -15.64 -40.70
C GLY A 28 29.82 -15.56 -42.20
N ALA A 29 28.76 -16.25 -42.58
CA ALA A 29 28.14 -16.05 -43.89
C ALA A 29 26.65 -15.82 -43.69
N ALA A 30 26.24 -14.55 -43.86
CA ALA A 30 24.90 -14.11 -44.28
C ALA A 30 23.72 -14.68 -43.48
N LEU A 31 23.58 -14.27 -42.22
CA LEU A 31 22.26 -14.02 -41.68
C LEU A 31 21.95 -12.53 -41.95
N ALA A 32 21.30 -12.25 -43.07
CA ALA A 32 20.50 -11.09 -43.25
C ALA A 32 19.48 -11.12 -42.08
N VAL A 33 19.76 -10.35 -41.01
CA VAL A 33 18.77 -9.99 -40.02
C VAL A 33 17.76 -9.13 -40.75
N GLY A 34 16.87 -9.80 -41.47
CA GLY A 34 15.58 -9.20 -41.76
C GLY A 34 15.02 -8.84 -40.42
N SER A 35 15.03 -7.55 -40.10
CA SER A 35 14.19 -6.99 -39.08
C SER A 35 12.75 -7.40 -39.41
N MET A 36 12.34 -8.57 -38.91
CA MET A 36 10.92 -8.83 -38.74
C MET A 36 10.44 -7.77 -37.73
N ALA A 37 10.24 -6.56 -38.26
CA ALA A 37 9.29 -5.66 -37.64
C ALA A 37 8.01 -6.49 -37.53
N ARG A 38 7.80 -7.11 -36.36
CA ARG A 38 6.47 -7.61 -36.01
C ARG A 38 5.54 -6.43 -36.30
N PRO A 39 4.52 -6.61 -37.15
CA PRO A 39 3.58 -5.54 -37.35
C PRO A 39 3.14 -5.15 -35.96
N VAL A 40 3.44 -3.91 -35.58
CA VAL A 40 2.78 -3.28 -34.43
C VAL A 40 1.32 -3.46 -34.78
N ARG A 41 0.68 -4.44 -34.14
CA ARG A 41 -0.75 -4.70 -34.31
C ARG A 41 -1.37 -3.34 -34.04
N ALA A 42 -1.89 -2.71 -35.12
CA ALA A 42 -2.57 -1.43 -34.98
C ALA A 42 -3.53 -1.63 -33.81
N ALA A 43 -3.34 -0.86 -32.73
CA ALA A 43 -4.15 -1.01 -31.53
C ALA A 43 -5.61 -1.00 -32.00
N GLU A 44 -6.32 -2.10 -31.80
CA GLU A 44 -7.75 -2.17 -32.12
C GLU A 44 -8.36 -0.89 -31.55
N LYS A 45 -9.06 -0.13 -32.39
CA LYS A 45 -9.64 1.16 -32.02
C LYS A 45 -10.69 0.88 -30.95
N ARG A 46 -10.27 0.79 -29.68
CA ARG A 46 -11.17 0.56 -28.56
C ARG A 46 -12.08 1.77 -28.41
N ASP A 47 -13.35 1.50 -28.15
CA ASP A 47 -14.36 2.50 -27.88
C ASP A 47 -14.48 2.80 -26.36
N TYR A 48 -13.42 2.55 -25.60
CA TYR A 48 -13.35 2.79 -24.15
C TYR A 48 -11.89 2.97 -23.70
N ILE A 49 -11.73 3.62 -22.57
CA ILE A 49 -10.48 3.72 -21.82
C ILE A 49 -10.44 2.58 -20.81
N LEU A 50 -9.32 1.84 -20.75
CA LEU A 50 -9.19 0.72 -19.82
C LEU A 50 -8.17 1.02 -18.72
N ILE A 51 -8.65 1.01 -17.49
CA ILE A 51 -7.82 1.09 -16.28
C ILE A 51 -7.57 -0.32 -15.75
N GLY A 52 -6.31 -0.68 -15.54
CA GLY A 52 -5.91 -1.90 -14.86
C GLY A 52 -5.83 -1.70 -13.35
N ARG A 53 -6.31 -2.69 -12.58
CA ARG A 53 -6.31 -2.62 -11.12
C ARG A 53 -5.99 -3.98 -10.49
N PRO A 54 -4.73 -4.26 -10.16
CA PRO A 54 -4.39 -5.32 -9.23
C PRO A 54 -4.93 -4.96 -7.84
N ASN A 55 -5.68 -5.87 -7.19
CA ASN A 55 -6.35 -5.60 -5.92
C ASN A 55 -6.29 -6.83 -5.00
N PRO A 56 -6.02 -6.71 -3.70
CA PRO A 56 -6.02 -7.84 -2.77
C PRO A 56 -7.47 -8.19 -2.36
N ASN A 57 -8.19 -8.91 -3.23
CA ASN A 57 -9.55 -9.37 -2.91
C ASN A 57 -9.55 -10.51 -1.90
N SER A 58 -8.44 -11.25 -1.82
CA SER A 58 -8.23 -12.36 -0.90
C SER A 58 -6.87 -12.26 -0.19
N GLY A 59 -6.62 -13.15 0.79
CA GLY A 59 -5.39 -13.20 1.57
C GLY A 59 -5.36 -12.18 2.73
N PRO A 60 -4.19 -11.99 3.38
CA PRO A 60 -4.06 -11.21 4.62
C PRO A 60 -4.41 -9.72 4.52
N LEU A 61 -4.41 -9.15 3.33
CA LEU A 61 -4.74 -7.75 3.06
C LEU A 61 -6.15 -7.56 2.48
N SER A 62 -6.98 -8.60 2.44
CA SER A 62 -8.32 -8.55 1.81
C SER A 62 -9.22 -7.44 2.37
N ALA A 63 -9.11 -7.11 3.66
CA ALA A 63 -9.85 -6.02 4.27
C ALA A 63 -9.57 -4.64 3.64
N PHE A 64 -8.40 -4.45 3.03
CA PHE A 64 -8.07 -3.25 2.27
C PHE A 64 -8.78 -3.20 0.92
N GLY A 65 -8.84 -4.35 0.23
CA GLY A 65 -9.45 -4.48 -1.09
C GLY A 65 -10.98 -4.55 -1.05
N GLU A 66 -11.57 -4.87 0.10
CA GLU A 66 -13.00 -5.11 0.27
C GLU A 66 -13.92 -4.00 -0.27
N PRO A 67 -13.66 -2.70 -0.04
CA PRO A 67 -14.55 -1.65 -0.52
C PRO A 67 -14.37 -1.35 -2.02
N SER A 68 -13.35 -1.92 -2.67
CA SER A 68 -12.99 -1.59 -4.05
C SER A 68 -14.13 -1.75 -5.06
N PRO A 69 -14.86 -2.87 -5.13
CA PRO A 69 -15.90 -3.03 -6.15
C PRO A 69 -17.00 -1.97 -6.05
N TRP A 70 -17.41 -1.61 -4.84
CA TRP A 70 -18.44 -0.59 -4.62
C TRP A 70 -17.95 0.82 -4.97
N VAL A 71 -16.71 1.15 -4.58
CA VAL A 71 -16.13 2.47 -4.90
C VAL A 71 -15.87 2.59 -6.38
N ASP A 72 -15.37 1.53 -7.02
CA ASP A 72 -15.10 1.46 -8.46
C ASP A 72 -16.38 1.73 -9.26
N GLU A 73 -17.47 1.03 -8.94
CA GLU A 73 -18.76 1.24 -9.59
C GLU A 73 -19.24 2.68 -9.45
N ARG A 74 -19.17 3.24 -8.24
CA ARG A 74 -19.61 4.60 -7.94
C ARG A 74 -18.79 5.67 -8.65
N ALA A 75 -17.47 5.55 -8.60
CA ALA A 75 -16.58 6.51 -9.25
C ALA A 75 -16.71 6.44 -10.79
N LEU A 76 -16.80 5.24 -11.35
CA LEU A 76 -17.02 5.06 -12.78
C LEU A 76 -18.36 5.60 -13.25
N ALA A 77 -19.42 5.47 -12.45
CA ALA A 77 -20.72 6.06 -12.78
C ALA A 77 -20.62 7.59 -12.94
N GLU A 78 -19.91 8.27 -12.02
CA GLU A 78 -19.69 9.71 -12.12
C GLU A 78 -18.79 10.11 -13.29
N ILE A 79 -17.72 9.36 -13.56
CA ILE A 79 -16.82 9.63 -14.70
C ILE A 79 -17.56 9.45 -16.03
N ASN A 80 -18.42 8.45 -16.12
CA ASN A 80 -19.13 8.08 -17.37
C ASN A 80 -20.47 8.77 -17.55
N LYS A 81 -20.94 9.54 -16.58
CA LYS A 81 -22.26 10.20 -16.56
C LYS A 81 -22.62 10.90 -17.85
N ASP A 82 -21.63 11.61 -18.45
CA ASP A 82 -21.83 12.36 -19.69
C ASP A 82 -21.13 11.68 -20.89
N GLY A 83 -21.00 10.35 -20.87
CA GLY A 83 -20.36 9.56 -21.94
C GLY A 83 -18.85 9.36 -21.78
N GLY A 84 -18.29 9.71 -20.63
CA GLY A 84 -16.88 9.49 -20.31
C GLY A 84 -15.96 10.67 -20.63
N ILE A 85 -14.71 10.39 -20.99
CA ILE A 85 -13.63 11.38 -21.17
C ILE A 85 -13.36 11.61 -22.66
N PHE A 86 -13.27 12.88 -23.07
CA PHE A 86 -12.96 13.24 -24.46
C PHE A 86 -11.51 12.92 -24.81
N ILE A 87 -11.31 12.11 -25.83
CA ILE A 87 -9.99 11.74 -26.37
C ILE A 87 -9.83 12.31 -27.77
N LYS A 88 -8.82 13.19 -27.94
CA LYS A 88 -8.60 13.94 -29.19
C LYS A 88 -8.39 13.02 -30.39
N GLU A 89 -7.61 11.96 -30.24
CA GLU A 89 -7.31 10.99 -31.30
C GLU A 89 -8.56 10.19 -31.73
N ALA A 90 -9.55 10.03 -30.82
CA ALA A 90 -10.81 9.38 -31.11
C ALA A 90 -11.88 10.35 -31.64
N GLY A 91 -11.69 11.65 -31.45
CA GLY A 91 -12.66 12.70 -31.80
C GLY A 91 -13.97 12.63 -31.03
N LYS A 92 -14.02 11.87 -29.94
CA LYS A 92 -15.23 11.60 -29.15
C LYS A 92 -14.91 11.33 -27.68
N LYS A 93 -15.94 11.36 -26.84
CA LYS A 93 -15.85 10.84 -25.48
C LYS A 93 -15.79 9.31 -25.48
N LEU A 94 -14.93 8.76 -24.63
CA LEU A 94 -14.81 7.32 -24.40
C LEU A 94 -15.17 7.02 -22.95
N PRO A 95 -16.04 6.03 -22.70
CA PRO A 95 -16.33 5.58 -21.35
C PRO A 95 -15.09 4.93 -20.74
N VAL A 96 -14.90 5.12 -19.43
CA VAL A 96 -13.84 4.48 -18.65
C VAL A 96 -14.36 3.14 -18.13
N ARG A 97 -13.54 2.09 -18.28
CA ARG A 97 -13.76 0.76 -17.74
C ARG A 97 -12.60 0.37 -16.85
N ILE A 98 -12.85 -0.53 -15.90
CA ILE A 98 -11.82 -1.07 -15.04
C ILE A 98 -11.73 -2.58 -15.22
N LYS A 99 -10.51 -3.11 -15.15
CA LYS A 99 -10.24 -4.54 -15.00
C LYS A 99 -9.53 -4.77 -13.68
N LEU A 100 -10.32 -5.20 -12.69
CA LEU A 100 -9.85 -5.56 -11.36
C LEU A 100 -9.45 -7.03 -11.35
N VAL A 101 -8.25 -7.35 -10.83
CA VAL A 101 -7.71 -8.71 -10.73
C VAL A 101 -7.16 -8.96 -9.33
N ASP A 102 -7.52 -10.11 -8.74
CA ASP A 102 -7.06 -10.49 -7.41
C ASP A 102 -5.56 -10.79 -7.39
N THR A 103 -4.87 -10.18 -6.43
CA THR A 103 -3.43 -10.40 -6.16
C THR A 103 -3.19 -11.45 -5.08
N GLU A 104 -4.25 -11.93 -4.42
CA GLU A 104 -4.19 -12.85 -3.27
C GLU A 104 -3.29 -12.33 -2.13
N SER A 105 -3.07 -11.02 -2.07
CA SER A 105 -2.13 -10.36 -1.14
C SER A 105 -0.67 -10.85 -1.28
N ASP A 106 -0.31 -11.43 -2.43
CA ASP A 106 1.01 -11.95 -2.74
C ASP A 106 1.78 -11.01 -3.67
N PRO A 107 3.04 -10.62 -3.35
CA PRO A 107 3.81 -9.70 -4.16
C PRO A 107 4.21 -10.27 -5.52
N SER A 108 4.50 -11.57 -5.63
CA SER A 108 4.84 -12.22 -6.90
C SER A 108 3.63 -12.28 -7.82
N LYS A 109 2.48 -12.67 -7.25
CA LYS A 109 1.19 -12.66 -7.96
C LYS A 109 0.82 -11.25 -8.43
N THR A 110 1.09 -10.24 -7.60
CA THR A 110 0.85 -8.83 -7.97
C THR A 110 1.65 -8.44 -9.21
N GLY A 111 2.94 -8.80 -9.28
CA GLY A 111 3.77 -8.58 -10.47
C GLY A 111 3.21 -9.31 -11.71
N ASP A 112 2.80 -10.55 -11.55
CA ASP A 112 2.27 -11.38 -12.65
C ASP A 112 0.95 -10.82 -13.20
N VAL A 113 -0.02 -10.49 -12.32
CA VAL A 113 -1.31 -9.95 -12.77
C VAL A 113 -1.15 -8.56 -13.37
N THR A 114 -0.25 -7.73 -12.84
CA THR A 114 0.08 -6.42 -13.42
C THR A 114 0.66 -6.56 -14.82
N SER A 115 1.61 -7.50 -15.00
CA SER A 115 2.17 -7.80 -16.32
C SER A 115 1.11 -8.27 -17.31
N LYS A 116 0.15 -9.09 -16.89
CA LYS A 116 -0.97 -9.55 -17.74
C LYS A 116 -1.89 -8.40 -18.13
N LEU A 117 -2.27 -7.54 -17.19
CA LEU A 117 -3.06 -6.34 -17.44
C LEU A 117 -2.39 -5.44 -18.48
N ILE A 118 -1.07 -5.31 -18.44
CA ILE A 118 -0.29 -4.52 -19.41
C ILE A 118 -0.17 -5.19 -20.77
N LEU A 119 0.28 -6.46 -20.80
CA LEU A 119 0.70 -7.14 -22.04
C LEU A 119 -0.45 -7.81 -22.80
N GLN A 120 -1.46 -8.28 -22.07
CA GLN A 120 -2.59 -9.01 -22.66
C GLN A 120 -3.82 -8.11 -22.80
N ASP A 121 -4.15 -7.35 -21.74
CA ASP A 121 -5.32 -6.49 -21.73
C ASP A 121 -5.05 -5.09 -22.30
N ASN A 122 -3.77 -4.73 -22.43
CA ASN A 122 -3.32 -3.47 -23.02
C ASN A 122 -3.95 -2.23 -22.34
N VAL A 123 -3.88 -2.17 -21.01
CA VAL A 123 -4.43 -1.07 -20.20
C VAL A 123 -3.78 0.27 -20.56
N ASP A 124 -4.55 1.35 -20.46
CA ASP A 124 -4.12 2.72 -20.75
C ASP A 124 -3.47 3.38 -19.53
N LEU A 125 -3.97 3.05 -18.35
CA LEU A 125 -3.55 3.57 -17.05
C LEU A 125 -3.62 2.43 -16.02
N MET A 126 -2.68 2.40 -15.08
CA MET A 126 -2.73 1.52 -13.92
C MET A 126 -3.12 2.30 -12.67
N ILE A 127 -4.00 1.73 -11.85
CA ILE A 127 -4.27 2.17 -10.47
C ILE A 127 -3.85 1.07 -9.53
N VAL A 128 -3.02 1.38 -8.54
CA VAL A 128 -2.50 0.43 -7.57
C VAL A 128 -2.65 0.99 -6.16
N LEU A 129 -3.21 0.17 -5.26
CA LEU A 129 -3.39 0.55 -3.87
C LEU A 129 -2.95 -0.59 -2.93
N HIS A 130 -3.05 -0.29 -1.64
CA HIS A 130 -3.03 -1.24 -0.53
C HIS A 130 -1.67 -1.89 -0.26
N THR A 131 -0.86 -1.07 0.39
CA THR A 131 0.44 -1.35 0.99
C THR A 131 1.59 -1.55 -0.02
N PRO A 132 2.84 -1.34 0.41
CA PRO A 132 4.02 -1.57 -0.43
C PRO A 132 4.17 -3.01 -0.94
N ILE A 133 3.54 -3.98 -0.27
CA ILE A 133 3.51 -5.39 -0.73
C ILE A 133 2.86 -5.51 -2.11
N SER A 134 1.81 -4.72 -2.38
CA SER A 134 1.16 -4.65 -3.70
C SER A 134 1.76 -3.54 -4.57
N ALA A 135 2.01 -2.36 -3.99
CA ALA A 135 2.42 -1.19 -4.73
C ALA A 135 3.80 -1.33 -5.40
N ASN A 136 4.80 -1.86 -4.69
CA ASN A 136 6.16 -1.97 -5.22
C ASN A 136 6.26 -2.93 -6.42
N PRO A 137 5.76 -4.19 -6.37
CA PRO A 137 5.83 -5.07 -7.53
C PRO A 137 4.98 -4.58 -8.71
N ALA A 138 3.83 -3.98 -8.47
CA ALA A 138 3.03 -3.40 -9.54
C ALA A 138 3.71 -2.19 -10.19
N SER A 139 4.26 -1.27 -9.40
CA SER A 139 5.06 -0.14 -9.90
C SER A 139 6.25 -0.62 -10.72
N ALA A 140 6.99 -1.63 -10.26
CA ALA A 140 8.12 -2.20 -11.00
C ALA A 140 7.71 -2.71 -12.38
N MET A 141 6.53 -3.31 -12.53
CA MET A 141 6.01 -3.73 -13.84
C MET A 141 5.59 -2.53 -14.69
N CYS A 142 4.99 -1.50 -14.09
CA CYS A 142 4.65 -0.25 -14.78
C CYS A 142 5.91 0.47 -15.30
N GLU A 143 6.97 0.52 -14.50
CA GLU A 143 8.28 1.06 -14.93
C GLU A 143 8.87 0.26 -16.10
N ARG A 144 8.89 -1.08 -15.96
CA ARG A 144 9.44 -1.98 -16.97
C ARG A 144 8.74 -1.84 -18.32
N TYR A 145 7.43 -1.69 -18.32
CA TYR A 145 6.61 -1.65 -19.55
C TYR A 145 6.17 -0.24 -19.95
N GLN A 146 6.62 0.79 -19.24
CA GLN A 146 6.34 2.18 -19.50
C GLN A 146 4.83 2.47 -19.54
N VAL A 147 4.12 2.06 -18.49
CA VAL A 147 2.69 2.31 -18.30
C VAL A 147 2.49 3.30 -17.17
N PRO A 148 1.76 4.41 -17.38
CA PRO A 148 1.49 5.37 -16.31
C PRO A 148 0.72 4.70 -15.17
N CYS A 149 1.12 5.01 -13.93
CA CYS A 149 0.61 4.35 -12.75
C CYS A 149 0.33 5.38 -11.64
N ILE A 150 -0.90 5.37 -11.15
CA ILE A 150 -1.31 6.12 -9.96
C ILE A 150 -1.31 5.15 -8.79
N VAL A 151 -0.51 5.45 -7.77
CA VAL A 151 -0.35 4.64 -6.56
C VAL A 151 -0.93 5.37 -5.36
N SER A 152 -1.49 4.64 -4.42
CA SER A 152 -1.92 5.18 -3.13
C SER A 152 -1.92 4.10 -2.04
N ASP A 153 -2.24 4.44 -0.79
CA ASP A 153 -2.27 3.52 0.36
C ASP A 153 -0.95 2.77 0.61
N ALA A 154 0.16 3.36 0.21
CA ALA A 154 1.50 2.87 0.50
C ALA A 154 2.32 3.99 1.13
N PRO A 155 2.77 3.87 2.40
CA PRO A 155 3.65 4.85 3.02
C PRO A 155 4.81 5.20 2.11
N VAL A 156 5.07 6.51 1.94
CA VAL A 156 5.94 7.00 0.87
C VAL A 156 7.32 6.37 0.91
N GLU A 157 7.99 6.37 2.06
CA GLU A 157 9.35 5.85 2.18
C GLU A 157 9.40 4.33 1.95
N SER A 158 8.38 3.59 2.41
CA SER A 158 8.27 2.15 2.16
C SER A 158 8.05 1.85 0.67
N TRP A 159 7.29 2.70 -0.04
CA TRP A 159 7.11 2.58 -1.48
C TRP A 159 8.39 2.93 -2.23
N LEU A 160 9.11 3.98 -1.85
CA LEU A 160 10.36 4.41 -2.47
C LEU A 160 11.48 3.35 -2.41
N THR A 161 11.38 2.36 -1.50
CA THR A 161 12.33 1.22 -1.48
C THR A 161 12.30 0.39 -2.76
N GLY A 162 11.23 0.43 -3.54
CA GLY A 162 11.09 -0.24 -4.84
C GLY A 162 11.51 0.60 -6.05
N GLY A 163 11.88 1.88 -5.83
CA GLY A 163 12.27 2.81 -6.89
C GLY A 163 13.70 2.63 -7.41
N PRO A 164 14.19 3.51 -8.28
CA PRO A 164 13.58 4.79 -8.66
C PRO A 164 12.39 4.63 -9.64
N TYR A 165 11.48 5.60 -9.62
CA TYR A 165 10.27 5.59 -10.46
C TYR A 165 10.28 6.73 -11.47
N LYS A 166 9.74 6.47 -12.68
CA LYS A 166 9.48 7.44 -13.73
C LYS A 166 8.01 7.45 -14.16
N TRP A 167 7.35 6.29 -14.09
CA TRP A 167 6.00 6.08 -14.58
C TRP A 167 4.96 5.98 -13.47
N SER A 168 5.42 5.79 -12.23
CA SER A 168 4.59 5.60 -11.05
C SER A 168 4.64 6.83 -10.13
N TYR A 169 3.47 7.23 -9.62
CA TYR A 169 3.29 8.40 -8.76
C TYR A 169 2.41 8.03 -7.58
N ASN A 170 2.88 8.29 -6.35
CA ASN A 170 2.20 7.90 -5.13
C ASN A 170 1.65 9.11 -4.37
N PHE A 171 0.43 9.03 -3.87
CA PHE A 171 -0.08 9.99 -2.89
C PHE A 171 -0.52 9.27 -1.63
N PHE A 172 0.19 9.50 -0.54
CA PHE A 172 -0.12 8.98 0.77
C PHE A 172 0.65 9.75 1.85
N PHE A 173 0.50 9.33 3.11
CA PHE A 173 1.33 9.89 4.17
C PHE A 173 2.77 9.36 4.11
N THR A 174 3.68 10.13 4.71
CA THR A 174 5.09 9.75 4.90
C THR A 174 5.28 9.04 6.24
N VAL A 175 6.31 8.18 6.35
CA VAL A 175 6.65 7.56 7.64
C VAL A 175 7.00 8.59 8.71
N PRO A 176 7.70 9.70 8.44
CA PRO A 176 7.85 10.78 9.42
C PRO A 176 6.53 11.33 9.97
N GLN A 177 5.47 11.48 9.15
CA GLN A 177 4.17 11.96 9.62
C GLN A 177 3.55 11.01 10.65
N ILE A 178 3.57 9.69 10.40
CA ILE A 178 3.00 8.72 11.34
C ILE A 178 3.84 8.64 12.62
N VAL A 179 5.18 8.70 12.51
CA VAL A 179 6.07 8.74 13.68
C VAL A 179 5.74 9.94 14.57
N GLU A 180 5.64 11.14 14.00
CA GLU A 180 5.32 12.36 14.77
C GLU A 180 3.92 12.31 15.38
N SER A 181 2.92 11.76 14.68
CA SER A 181 1.57 11.60 15.23
C SER A 181 1.55 10.62 16.40
N PHE A 182 2.27 9.50 16.30
CA PHE A 182 2.36 8.54 17.38
C PHE A 182 3.09 9.14 18.59
N ILE A 183 4.23 9.79 18.37
CA ILE A 183 4.97 10.50 19.41
C ILE A 183 4.08 11.57 20.07
N SER A 184 3.32 12.33 19.30
CA SER A 184 2.41 13.35 19.83
C SER A 184 1.36 12.76 20.77
N MET A 185 0.79 11.59 20.47
CA MET A 185 -0.09 10.87 21.39
C MET A 185 0.66 10.41 22.65
N TRP A 186 1.87 9.88 22.51
CA TRP A 186 2.68 9.38 23.64
C TRP A 186 3.24 10.50 24.52
N ASP A 187 3.64 11.61 23.93
CA ASP A 187 4.12 12.79 24.68
C ASP A 187 2.98 13.40 25.56
N SER A 188 1.72 13.26 25.14
CA SER A 188 0.57 13.71 25.95
C SER A 188 0.39 12.94 27.25
N ILE A 189 1.07 11.79 27.39
CA ILE A 189 1.02 10.91 28.58
C ILE A 189 2.42 10.55 29.09
N ALA A 190 3.44 11.30 28.68
CA ALA A 190 4.84 10.98 28.94
C ALA A 190 5.21 10.93 30.43
N ASP A 191 4.51 11.69 31.26
CA ASP A 191 4.66 11.70 32.73
C ASP A 191 4.14 10.42 33.40
N LYS A 192 3.40 9.57 32.68
CA LYS A 192 2.76 8.33 33.15
C LYS A 192 3.41 7.07 32.60
N THR A 193 4.48 7.20 31.80
CA THR A 193 5.19 6.09 31.16
C THR A 193 6.69 6.18 31.41
N ASP A 194 7.39 5.05 31.32
CA ASP A 194 8.87 5.00 31.35
C ASP A 194 9.49 5.28 29.97
N LYS A 195 8.68 5.72 29.00
CA LYS A 195 9.09 5.98 27.60
C LYS A 195 9.81 4.78 26.96
N THR A 196 9.44 3.54 27.35
CA THR A 196 10.01 2.32 26.77
C THR A 196 9.05 1.75 25.73
N VAL A 197 9.49 1.70 24.48
CA VAL A 197 8.67 1.32 23.32
C VAL A 197 9.14 -0.02 22.78
N GLY A 198 8.23 -0.99 22.67
CA GLY A 198 8.44 -2.26 21.97
C GLY A 198 7.95 -2.16 20.53
N GLY A 199 8.78 -2.55 19.58
CA GLY A 199 8.43 -2.60 18.18
C GLY A 199 7.96 -3.99 17.74
N LEU A 200 6.88 -4.06 16.97
CA LEU A 200 6.40 -5.27 16.31
C LEU A 200 6.37 -5.02 14.80
N TRP A 201 7.51 -5.22 14.15
CA TRP A 201 7.78 -4.86 12.77
C TRP A 201 8.12 -6.09 11.92
N PRO A 202 7.30 -6.42 10.89
CA PRO A 202 7.52 -7.60 10.06
C PRO A 202 8.74 -7.45 9.13
N ASN A 203 9.16 -8.57 8.52
CA ASN A 203 10.23 -8.59 7.53
C ASN A 203 9.71 -8.26 6.12
N ASP A 204 9.02 -7.14 5.98
CA ASP A 204 8.53 -6.58 4.73
C ASP A 204 9.02 -5.12 4.54
N PRO A 205 8.73 -4.45 3.41
CA PRO A 205 9.17 -3.06 3.20
C PRO A 205 8.70 -2.10 4.28
N ASP A 206 7.45 -2.22 4.76
CA ASP A 206 6.92 -1.40 5.84
C ASP A 206 7.70 -1.63 7.14
N GLY A 207 7.80 -2.89 7.56
CA GLY A 207 8.44 -3.23 8.83
C GLY A 207 9.90 -2.82 8.90
N LYS A 208 10.64 -2.92 7.81
CA LYS A 208 12.04 -2.47 7.72
C LYS A 208 12.15 -0.95 7.82
N THR A 209 11.37 -0.23 7.01
CA THR A 209 11.37 1.23 7.00
C THR A 209 10.92 1.81 8.34
N TYR A 210 9.86 1.24 8.92
CA TYR A 210 9.36 1.67 10.23
C TYR A 210 10.37 1.38 11.34
N ALA A 211 10.98 0.20 11.37
CA ALA A 211 11.99 -0.12 12.38
C ALA A 211 13.15 0.88 12.38
N GLU A 212 13.63 1.25 11.21
CA GLU A 212 14.71 2.22 11.07
C GLU A 212 14.27 3.63 11.51
N MET A 213 13.19 4.13 10.91
CA MET A 213 12.77 5.53 11.09
C MET A 213 12.17 5.79 12.46
N PHE A 214 11.35 4.86 13.01
CA PHE A 214 10.85 4.97 14.37
C PHE A 214 11.98 4.91 15.39
N THR A 215 12.88 3.93 15.28
CA THR A 215 13.99 3.79 16.24
C THR A 215 14.80 5.07 16.31
N LYS A 216 15.21 5.60 15.16
CA LYS A 216 15.98 6.85 15.11
C LYS A 216 15.24 8.00 15.77
N ARG A 217 14.00 8.24 15.36
CA ARG A 217 13.21 9.39 15.83
C ARG A 217 12.82 9.28 17.29
N LEU A 218 12.48 8.10 17.76
CA LEU A 218 12.16 7.84 19.15
C LEU A 218 13.36 8.09 20.07
N GLN A 219 14.55 7.63 19.67
CA GLN A 219 15.78 7.89 20.41
C GLN A 219 16.09 9.40 20.51
N GLU A 220 15.90 10.16 19.41
CA GLU A 220 16.04 11.63 19.42
C GLU A 220 15.08 12.32 20.41
N LYS A 221 13.91 11.71 20.65
CA LYS A 221 12.87 12.18 21.58
C LYS A 221 12.99 11.62 23.00
N GLY A 222 14.06 10.89 23.29
CA GLY A 222 14.36 10.34 24.62
C GLY A 222 13.56 9.08 24.96
N TYR A 223 13.01 8.38 23.98
CA TYR A 223 12.38 7.08 24.16
C TYR A 223 13.43 5.95 24.08
N LYS A 224 13.28 4.94 24.93
CA LYS A 224 14.03 3.68 24.83
C LYS A 224 13.28 2.75 23.87
N VAL A 225 13.95 2.28 22.82
CA VAL A 225 13.38 1.34 21.87
C VAL A 225 13.86 -0.08 22.15
N VAL A 226 12.94 -1.01 22.30
CA VAL A 226 13.19 -2.44 22.46
C VAL A 226 12.81 -3.12 21.15
N ASP A 227 13.82 -3.34 20.32
CA ASP A 227 13.68 -4.01 19.02
C ASP A 227 14.01 -5.50 19.14
N ALA A 228 13.02 -6.35 18.99
CA ALA A 228 13.14 -7.80 19.04
C ALA A 228 13.51 -8.45 17.69
N GLY A 229 13.81 -7.63 16.67
CA GLY A 229 14.12 -8.08 15.31
C GLY A 229 12.88 -8.15 14.40
N ARG A 230 13.10 -8.70 13.19
CA ARG A 230 12.07 -8.84 12.15
C ARG A 230 11.53 -10.26 12.15
N PHE A 231 10.25 -10.42 11.86
CA PHE A 231 9.57 -11.72 11.75
C PHE A 231 8.86 -11.85 10.39
N PRO A 232 8.74 -13.06 9.84
CA PRO A 232 7.97 -13.30 8.62
C PRO A 232 6.49 -13.00 8.81
N THR A 233 5.81 -12.50 7.78
CA THR A 233 4.36 -12.44 7.74
C THR A 233 3.77 -13.85 7.91
N GLY A 234 2.69 -13.98 8.68
CA GLY A 234 2.08 -15.26 9.03
C GLY A 234 2.71 -15.93 10.26
N THR A 235 3.59 -15.25 10.99
CA THR A 235 4.11 -15.72 12.28
C THR A 235 2.95 -15.94 13.26
N MET A 236 2.94 -17.10 13.94
CA MET A 236 1.88 -17.48 14.89
C MET A 236 2.36 -17.55 16.33
N ASP A 237 3.66 -17.50 16.60
CA ASP A 237 4.23 -17.51 17.94
C ASP A 237 5.08 -16.27 18.19
N TYR A 238 4.65 -15.46 19.15
CA TYR A 238 5.29 -14.20 19.56
C TYR A 238 5.88 -14.28 20.98
N THR A 239 5.99 -15.48 21.54
CA THR A 239 6.45 -15.68 22.92
C THR A 239 7.82 -15.05 23.20
N SER A 240 8.77 -15.14 22.26
CA SER A 240 10.10 -14.54 22.42
C SER A 240 10.03 -13.00 22.51
N PHE A 241 9.18 -12.39 21.70
CA PHE A 241 8.94 -10.94 21.72
C PHE A 241 8.33 -10.50 23.04
N ILE A 242 7.26 -11.21 23.48
CA ILE A 242 6.54 -10.91 24.71
C ILE A 242 7.47 -11.05 25.93
N ASN A 243 8.29 -12.09 25.99
CA ASN A 243 9.24 -12.28 27.07
C ASN A 243 10.28 -11.17 27.13
N LEU A 244 10.78 -10.71 25.98
CA LEU A 244 11.68 -9.56 25.89
C LEU A 244 11.01 -8.28 26.40
N TRP A 245 9.78 -7.99 25.96
CA TRP A 245 9.03 -6.82 26.41
C TRP A 245 8.74 -6.81 27.90
N LYS A 246 8.41 -7.97 28.49
CA LYS A 246 8.24 -8.12 29.94
C LYS A 246 9.56 -7.84 30.69
N LYS A 247 10.67 -8.42 30.22
CA LYS A 247 12.01 -8.22 30.80
C LYS A 247 12.42 -6.74 30.77
N GLU A 248 12.20 -6.10 29.64
CA GLU A 248 12.60 -4.70 29.39
C GLU A 248 11.56 -3.67 29.88
N LYS A 249 10.46 -4.14 30.50
CA LYS A 249 9.37 -3.32 31.04
C LYS A 249 8.79 -2.35 30.01
N VAL A 250 8.45 -2.87 28.82
CA VAL A 250 7.85 -2.07 27.75
C VAL A 250 6.49 -1.54 28.18
N ASP A 251 6.34 -0.23 28.15
CA ASP A 251 5.09 0.50 28.47
C ASP A 251 4.23 0.74 27.23
N ILE A 252 4.87 0.96 26.09
CA ILE A 252 4.22 1.32 24.82
C ILE A 252 4.56 0.26 23.78
N LEU A 253 3.56 -0.30 23.11
CA LEU A 253 3.76 -1.21 21.97
C LEU A 253 3.40 -0.46 20.68
N THR A 254 4.26 -0.57 19.65
CA THR A 254 3.95 -0.08 18.32
C THR A 254 4.07 -1.18 17.25
N SER A 255 3.23 -1.12 16.21
CA SER A 255 3.07 -2.23 15.28
C SER A 255 2.65 -1.79 13.87
N ILE A 256 3.07 -2.56 12.83
CA ILE A 256 2.75 -2.29 11.42
C ILE A 256 2.46 -3.56 10.60
N GLN A 257 2.42 -4.73 11.20
CA GLN A 257 2.16 -5.99 10.51
C GLN A 257 0.73 -6.10 9.95
N PRO A 258 0.44 -7.11 9.11
CA PRO A 258 -0.92 -7.41 8.67
C PRO A 258 -1.90 -7.69 9.84
N PRO A 259 -3.21 -7.45 9.65
CA PRO A 259 -4.19 -7.62 10.73
C PRO A 259 -4.21 -9.01 11.39
N PRO A 260 -4.12 -10.15 10.67
CA PRO A 260 -4.09 -11.46 11.33
C PRO A 260 -2.90 -11.66 12.25
N ASP A 261 -1.72 -11.18 11.85
CA ASP A 261 -0.48 -11.30 12.62
C ASP A 261 -0.56 -10.50 13.93
N PHE A 262 -1.14 -9.30 13.87
CA PHE A 262 -1.38 -8.50 15.07
C PHE A 262 -2.38 -9.19 16.00
N ALA A 263 -3.46 -9.72 15.47
CA ALA A 263 -4.46 -10.41 16.27
C ALA A 263 -3.85 -11.61 17.03
N ALA A 264 -2.96 -12.37 16.39
CA ALA A 264 -2.23 -13.45 17.04
C ALA A 264 -1.31 -12.93 18.16
N ALA A 265 -0.47 -11.94 17.86
CA ALA A 265 0.44 -11.32 18.82
C ALA A 265 -0.31 -10.70 20.01
N TRP A 266 -1.37 -9.92 19.73
CA TRP A 266 -2.13 -9.18 20.73
C TRP A 266 -2.85 -10.11 21.71
N ARG A 267 -3.48 -11.18 21.22
CA ARG A 267 -4.07 -12.21 22.11
C ARG A 267 -3.02 -12.90 22.98
N GLN A 268 -1.85 -13.24 22.42
CA GLN A 268 -0.75 -13.84 23.19
C GLN A 268 -0.20 -12.89 24.26
N CYS A 269 -0.17 -11.59 24.02
CA CYS A 269 0.19 -10.62 25.05
C CYS A 269 -0.68 -10.78 26.30
N PHE A 270 -2.00 -10.83 26.15
CA PHE A 270 -2.93 -11.01 27.26
C PHE A 270 -2.82 -12.41 27.89
N GLN A 271 -2.77 -13.46 27.09
CA GLN A 271 -2.62 -14.84 27.57
C GLN A 271 -1.36 -15.05 28.41
N GLN A 272 -0.28 -14.34 28.06
CA GLN A 272 0.98 -14.41 28.78
C GLN A 272 1.13 -13.31 29.86
N GLY A 273 0.08 -12.53 30.13
CA GLY A 273 0.08 -11.51 31.17
C GLY A 273 0.95 -10.28 30.86
N PHE A 274 1.16 -9.97 29.58
CA PHE A 274 1.78 -8.73 29.14
C PHE A 274 0.70 -7.76 28.66
N ILE A 275 0.50 -6.66 29.36
CA ILE A 275 -0.46 -5.62 29.03
C ILE A 275 0.31 -4.29 29.01
N PRO A 276 0.68 -3.75 27.85
CA PRO A 276 1.31 -2.44 27.79
C PRO A 276 0.32 -1.35 28.22
N LYS A 277 0.83 -0.23 28.73
CA LYS A 277 -0.03 0.93 29.08
C LYS A 277 -0.68 1.55 27.84
N MET A 278 -0.01 1.46 26.69
CA MET A 278 -0.49 1.94 25.39
C MET A 278 -0.08 1.00 24.25
N SER A 279 -0.95 0.82 23.26
CA SER A 279 -0.60 0.12 22.02
C SER A 279 -1.09 0.95 20.82
N THR A 280 -0.16 1.29 19.94
CA THR A 280 -0.41 2.14 18.78
C THR A 280 -0.03 1.38 17.53
N GLY A 281 -1.02 1.10 16.68
CA GLY A 281 -0.81 0.38 15.43
C GLY A 281 -1.01 1.26 14.21
N GLY A 282 -0.35 0.90 13.13
CA GLY A 282 -0.70 1.39 11.80
C GLY A 282 -1.61 0.39 11.10
N LYS A 283 -1.13 -0.22 10.05
CA LYS A 283 -1.82 -1.20 9.18
C LYS A 283 -2.70 -2.25 9.90
N PRO A 284 -2.34 -2.83 11.06
CA PRO A 284 -3.08 -3.96 11.63
C PRO A 284 -4.48 -3.63 12.15
N ILE A 285 -4.73 -2.38 12.56
CA ILE A 285 -5.97 -1.99 13.24
C ILE A 285 -6.65 -0.77 12.64
N ILE A 286 -6.46 -0.55 11.34
CA ILE A 286 -7.16 0.54 10.63
C ILE A 286 -8.61 0.19 10.26
N MET A 287 -8.92 -1.11 10.15
CA MET A 287 -10.23 -1.58 9.69
C MET A 287 -11.14 -1.97 10.85
N PRO A 288 -12.41 -1.58 10.85
CA PRO A 288 -13.38 -2.05 11.84
C PRO A 288 -13.44 -3.58 11.95
N SER A 289 -13.37 -4.29 10.82
CA SER A 289 -13.37 -5.76 10.80
C SER A 289 -12.17 -6.37 11.50
N ALA A 290 -10.98 -5.80 11.32
CA ALA A 290 -9.76 -6.27 11.98
C ALA A 290 -9.82 -6.05 13.51
N VAL A 291 -10.32 -4.90 13.92
CA VAL A 291 -10.51 -4.56 15.34
C VAL A 291 -11.57 -5.46 16.00
N GLN A 292 -12.68 -5.69 15.31
CA GLN A 292 -13.75 -6.58 15.77
C GLN A 292 -13.26 -8.03 15.89
N ALA A 293 -12.39 -8.48 14.98
CA ALA A 293 -11.81 -9.80 15.00
C ALA A 293 -10.88 -10.07 16.19
N LEU A 294 -10.42 -9.05 16.93
CA LEU A 294 -9.65 -9.24 18.16
C LEU A 294 -10.47 -9.98 19.24
N GLY A 295 -11.78 -9.76 19.25
CA GLY A 295 -12.72 -10.35 20.19
C GLY A 295 -12.75 -9.69 21.57
N GLY A 296 -13.82 -9.91 22.31
CA GLY A 296 -14.03 -9.32 23.63
C GLY A 296 -13.78 -7.82 23.67
N ASP A 297 -13.11 -7.33 24.69
CA ASP A 297 -12.75 -5.93 24.89
C ASP A 297 -11.31 -5.58 24.45
N LEU A 298 -10.64 -6.50 23.72
CA LEU A 298 -9.23 -6.35 23.34
C LEU A 298 -8.93 -5.17 22.41
N ALA A 299 -9.94 -4.59 21.79
CA ALA A 299 -9.80 -3.43 20.94
C ALA A 299 -9.90 -2.10 21.69
N ASN A 300 -10.44 -2.11 22.93
CA ASN A 300 -10.73 -0.88 23.65
C ASN A 300 -9.46 -0.12 24.03
N GLY A 301 -9.35 1.12 23.60
CA GLY A 301 -8.18 1.97 23.88
C GLY A 301 -6.99 1.79 22.91
N LEU A 302 -7.06 0.89 21.93
CA LEU A 302 -6.03 0.79 20.89
C LEU A 302 -5.96 2.08 20.07
N THR A 303 -4.78 2.65 19.94
CA THR A 303 -4.55 3.86 19.12
C THR A 303 -4.02 3.49 17.73
N VAL A 304 -4.32 4.35 16.75
CA VAL A 304 -4.07 4.06 15.33
C VAL A 304 -3.87 5.34 14.53
N CYS A 305 -3.18 5.26 13.40
CA CYS A 305 -3.18 6.34 12.42
C CYS A 305 -4.55 6.44 11.71
N VAL A 306 -5.01 7.67 11.51
CA VAL A 306 -6.23 7.98 10.76
C VAL A 306 -5.87 8.86 9.59
N TRP A 307 -5.82 8.26 8.40
CA TRP A 307 -5.47 8.94 7.17
C TRP A 307 -6.71 9.33 6.34
N TRP A 308 -7.88 8.84 6.72
CA TRP A 308 -9.17 9.31 6.23
C TRP A 308 -10.30 8.85 7.13
N SER A 309 -11.33 9.69 7.26
CA SER A 309 -12.52 9.44 8.08
C SER A 309 -13.67 10.38 7.67
N PRO A 310 -14.92 10.16 8.14
CA PRO A 310 -16.03 11.09 7.89
C PRO A 310 -15.81 12.50 8.45
N TYR A 311 -14.81 12.68 9.30
CA TYR A 311 -14.48 13.98 9.94
C TYR A 311 -13.46 14.80 9.13
N HIS A 312 -12.90 14.25 8.03
CA HIS A 312 -12.00 14.99 7.15
C HIS A 312 -12.79 16.06 6.38
N PRO A 313 -12.30 17.33 6.35
CA PRO A 313 -13.07 18.47 5.83
C PRO A 313 -13.07 18.58 4.29
N PHE A 314 -12.47 17.61 3.60
CA PHE A 314 -12.26 17.67 2.16
C PHE A 314 -13.49 17.23 1.37
N LYS A 315 -13.54 17.68 0.10
CA LYS A 315 -14.62 17.37 -0.84
C LYS A 315 -14.07 16.76 -2.11
N SER A 316 -14.83 15.84 -2.68
CA SER A 316 -14.52 15.22 -3.96
C SER A 316 -14.57 16.23 -5.11
N SER A 317 -13.62 16.13 -6.03
CA SER A 317 -13.57 16.84 -7.31
C SER A 317 -14.50 16.24 -8.38
N LEU A 318 -14.93 14.98 -8.25
CA LEU A 318 -15.81 14.32 -9.22
C LEU A 318 -17.29 14.68 -9.00
N ALA A 319 -17.79 14.51 -7.77
CA ALA A 319 -19.21 14.61 -7.48
C ALA A 319 -19.55 15.58 -6.33
N GLY A 320 -18.55 16.30 -5.81
CA GLY A 320 -18.73 17.26 -4.72
C GLY A 320 -19.08 16.65 -3.37
N TYR A 321 -19.02 15.32 -3.22
CA TYR A 321 -19.21 14.64 -1.92
C TYR A 321 -18.18 15.13 -0.91
N ASN A 322 -18.60 15.26 0.33
CA ASN A 322 -17.65 15.28 1.45
C ASN A 322 -17.41 13.84 1.95
N ALA A 323 -16.40 13.69 2.81
CA ALA A 323 -16.03 12.39 3.37
C ALA A 323 -17.20 11.70 4.09
N LYS A 324 -18.00 12.47 4.85
CA LYS A 324 -19.18 11.95 5.57
C LYS A 324 -20.23 11.38 4.60
N ALA A 325 -20.53 12.08 3.50
CA ALA A 325 -21.51 11.61 2.54
C ALA A 325 -21.11 10.31 1.86
N LEU A 326 -19.79 10.11 1.58
CA LEU A 326 -19.28 8.86 1.04
C LEU A 326 -19.40 7.71 2.06
N CYS A 327 -19.09 7.97 3.34
CA CYS A 327 -19.25 7.00 4.42
C CYS A 327 -20.73 6.61 4.63
N ASP A 328 -21.64 7.59 4.61
CA ASP A 328 -23.07 7.34 4.78
C ASP A 328 -23.62 6.50 3.62
N ALA A 329 -23.24 6.81 2.39
CA ALA A 329 -23.66 6.04 1.21
C ALA A 329 -23.12 4.59 1.23
N TRP A 330 -21.89 4.39 1.72
CA TRP A 330 -21.34 3.05 1.94
C TRP A 330 -22.17 2.29 2.97
N THR A 331 -22.44 2.92 4.11
CA THR A 331 -23.22 2.30 5.20
C THR A 331 -24.65 1.97 4.76
N GLU A 332 -25.31 2.89 4.06
CA GLU A 332 -26.66 2.68 3.52
C GLU A 332 -26.72 1.48 2.56
N LYS A 333 -25.73 1.39 1.66
CA LYS A 333 -25.70 0.32 0.65
C LYS A 333 -25.31 -1.04 1.21
N THR A 334 -24.39 -1.08 2.18
CA THR A 334 -23.75 -2.32 2.61
C THR A 334 -24.16 -2.79 4.01
N GLY A 335 -24.76 -1.92 4.80
CA GLY A 335 -25.02 -2.17 6.23
C GLY A 335 -23.75 -2.18 7.10
N ARG A 336 -22.58 -1.79 6.56
CA ARG A 336 -21.27 -1.87 7.22
C ARG A 336 -20.79 -0.51 7.69
N GLN A 337 -19.91 -0.53 8.68
CA GLN A 337 -19.17 0.64 9.11
C GLN A 337 -18.22 1.09 8.00
N TRP A 338 -18.00 2.41 7.90
CA TRP A 338 -17.00 2.99 7.00
C TRP A 338 -15.59 2.51 7.33
N THR A 339 -14.73 2.56 6.35
CA THR A 339 -13.31 2.18 6.48
C THR A 339 -12.42 3.18 5.75
N GLN A 340 -11.20 3.38 6.24
CA GLN A 340 -10.30 4.40 5.72
C GLN A 340 -9.97 4.26 4.22
N PRO A 341 -9.83 3.06 3.64
CA PRO A 341 -9.59 2.89 2.21
C PRO A 341 -10.65 3.51 1.30
N LEU A 342 -11.91 3.65 1.74
CA LEU A 342 -12.99 4.24 0.92
C LEU A 342 -12.59 5.56 0.27
N GLY A 343 -12.01 6.48 1.05
CA GLY A 343 -11.60 7.79 0.56
C GLY A 343 -10.46 7.72 -0.45
N PHE A 344 -9.46 6.91 -0.17
CA PHE A 344 -8.28 6.80 -1.01
C PHE A 344 -8.56 6.05 -2.32
N ILE A 345 -9.38 5.00 -2.28
CA ILE A 345 -9.85 4.35 -3.50
C ILE A 345 -10.61 5.36 -4.36
N TYR A 346 -11.51 6.15 -3.77
CA TYR A 346 -12.25 7.16 -4.51
C TYR A 346 -11.34 8.26 -5.06
N ALA A 347 -10.36 8.74 -4.28
CA ALA A 347 -9.40 9.76 -4.70
C ALA A 347 -8.53 9.33 -5.88
N THR A 348 -8.18 8.03 -6.00
CA THR A 348 -7.44 7.56 -7.18
C THR A 348 -8.22 7.73 -8.47
N TYR A 349 -9.55 7.61 -8.43
CA TYR A 349 -10.42 7.90 -9.58
C TYR A 349 -10.56 9.40 -9.86
N GLU A 350 -10.54 10.23 -8.82
CA GLU A 350 -10.50 11.68 -8.98
C GLU A 350 -9.25 12.10 -9.75
N VAL A 351 -8.08 11.59 -9.32
CA VAL A 351 -6.80 11.84 -10.00
C VAL A 351 -6.80 11.25 -11.40
N ALA A 352 -7.26 10.02 -11.59
CA ALA A 352 -7.30 9.36 -12.89
C ALA A 352 -8.18 10.13 -13.89
N ALA A 353 -9.36 10.59 -13.46
CA ALA A 353 -10.27 11.35 -14.30
C ALA A 353 -9.68 12.72 -14.70
N ASP A 354 -9.07 13.44 -13.76
CA ASP A 354 -8.39 14.71 -14.00
C ASP A 354 -7.22 14.55 -14.98
N VAL A 355 -6.36 13.55 -14.73
CA VAL A 355 -5.21 13.21 -15.57
C VAL A 355 -5.63 12.88 -17.00
N LEU A 356 -6.61 12.00 -17.19
CA LEU A 356 -7.09 11.58 -18.50
C LEU A 356 -7.76 12.75 -19.25
N LYS A 357 -8.50 13.62 -18.56
CA LYS A 357 -9.09 14.85 -19.14
C LYS A 357 -8.01 15.83 -19.60
N ARG A 358 -6.98 16.08 -18.80
CA ARG A 358 -5.87 16.99 -19.16
C ARG A 358 -5.01 16.40 -20.28
N ALA A 359 -4.69 15.12 -20.24
CA ALA A 359 -3.97 14.44 -21.33
C ALA A 359 -4.76 14.51 -22.64
N GLY A 360 -6.08 14.30 -22.58
CA GLY A 360 -6.97 14.26 -23.75
C GLY A 360 -6.51 13.24 -24.80
N SER A 361 -5.76 12.21 -24.39
CA SER A 361 -5.03 11.26 -25.23
C SER A 361 -4.86 9.94 -24.51
N LEU A 362 -4.75 8.83 -25.27
CA LEU A 362 -4.34 7.52 -24.74
C LEU A 362 -2.84 7.23 -24.95
N ASN A 363 -2.07 8.21 -25.41
CA ASN A 363 -0.62 8.10 -25.44
C ASN A 363 -0.07 8.06 -24.00
N LYS A 364 0.63 7.00 -23.66
CA LYS A 364 1.12 6.72 -22.30
C LYS A 364 2.03 7.83 -21.76
N GLU A 365 2.89 8.41 -22.59
CA GLU A 365 3.76 9.51 -22.17
C GLU A 365 2.95 10.78 -21.85
N LYS A 366 1.94 11.13 -22.67
CA LYS A 366 1.06 12.26 -22.36
C LYS A 366 0.26 12.06 -21.07
N ILE A 367 -0.17 10.81 -20.80
CA ILE A 367 -0.84 10.48 -19.52
C ILE A 367 0.15 10.64 -18.36
N ARG A 368 1.38 10.14 -18.49
CA ARG A 368 2.44 10.29 -17.48
C ARG A 368 2.74 11.76 -17.19
N GLU A 369 2.94 12.58 -18.22
CA GLU A 369 3.15 14.02 -18.08
C GLU A 369 1.96 14.72 -17.39
N ALA A 370 0.74 14.28 -17.69
CA ALA A 370 -0.44 14.78 -17.00
C ALA A 370 -0.48 14.37 -15.53
N ILE A 371 0.00 13.15 -15.15
CA ILE A 371 0.13 12.76 -13.73
C ILE A 371 1.13 13.68 -13.03
N GLU A 372 2.31 13.88 -13.59
CA GLU A 372 3.36 14.73 -13.03
C GLU A 372 2.87 16.15 -12.70
N GLN A 373 1.99 16.69 -13.57
CA GLN A 373 1.41 18.03 -13.43
C GLN A 373 0.16 18.09 -12.53
N THR A 374 -0.18 17.02 -11.82
CA THR A 374 -1.36 16.99 -10.96
C THR A 374 -1.28 18.05 -9.87
N ASN A 375 -2.34 18.84 -9.75
CA ASN A 375 -2.59 19.79 -8.67
C ASN A 375 -4.11 19.83 -8.45
N LEU A 376 -4.61 18.92 -7.64
CA LEU A 376 -6.04 18.64 -7.53
C LEU A 376 -6.45 18.55 -6.06
N ASN A 377 -7.55 19.22 -5.70
CA ASN A 377 -8.22 18.99 -4.42
C ASN A 377 -9.12 17.76 -4.53
N THR A 378 -8.93 16.79 -3.65
CA THR A 378 -9.65 15.53 -3.63
C THR A 378 -10.34 15.30 -2.31
N ILE A 379 -11.12 14.23 -2.20
CA ILE A 379 -11.79 13.83 -0.96
C ILE A 379 -10.80 13.45 0.18
N VAL A 380 -9.53 13.24 -0.14
CA VAL A 380 -8.45 12.97 0.85
C VAL A 380 -7.55 14.20 1.08
N GLY A 381 -7.86 15.31 0.46
CA GLY A 381 -7.09 16.55 0.52
C GLY A 381 -6.42 16.92 -0.79
N PRO A 382 -5.55 17.94 -0.80
CA PRO A 382 -4.84 18.37 -1.98
C PRO A 382 -3.77 17.35 -2.39
N ILE A 383 -3.71 17.04 -3.69
CA ILE A 383 -2.68 16.17 -4.29
C ILE A 383 -1.88 16.99 -5.28
N LYS A 384 -0.60 17.18 -4.99
CA LYS A 384 0.38 17.81 -5.86
C LYS A 384 1.68 17.03 -5.77
N TYR A 385 2.05 16.34 -6.84
CA TYR A 385 3.28 15.55 -6.85
C TYR A 385 4.52 16.44 -6.85
N ASN A 386 5.55 15.97 -6.16
CA ASN A 386 6.87 16.57 -6.15
C ASN A 386 7.81 15.91 -7.19
N GLN A 387 9.06 16.32 -7.22
CA GLN A 387 10.08 15.77 -8.12
C GLN A 387 10.43 14.30 -7.83
N GLU A 388 10.13 13.80 -6.64
CA GLU A 388 10.32 12.40 -6.23
C GLU A 388 9.08 11.54 -6.49
N HIS A 389 8.10 12.07 -7.25
CA HIS A 389 6.86 11.43 -7.69
C HIS A 389 5.89 11.07 -6.56
N PHE A 390 5.90 11.82 -5.46
CA PHE A 390 4.89 11.63 -4.43
C PHE A 390 4.20 12.93 -3.99
N ALA A 391 3.00 12.78 -3.46
CA ALA A 391 2.25 13.83 -2.78
C ALA A 391 1.90 13.39 -1.35
N ARG A 392 2.08 14.29 -0.39
CA ARG A 392 1.72 14.04 1.02
C ARG A 392 0.23 14.28 1.22
N THR A 393 -0.41 13.37 1.92
CA THR A 393 -1.80 13.53 2.37
C THR A 393 -1.86 13.72 3.87
N PRO A 394 -2.93 14.36 4.39
CA PRO A 394 -3.14 14.51 5.83
C PRO A 394 -3.26 13.16 6.54
N MET A 395 -2.77 13.14 7.80
CA MET A 395 -2.91 11.99 8.69
C MET A 395 -2.92 12.48 10.14
N VAL A 396 -3.81 11.92 10.96
CA VAL A 396 -4.01 12.26 12.37
C VAL A 396 -3.99 10.99 13.22
N GLY A 397 -3.96 11.14 14.54
CA GLY A 397 -4.04 10.03 15.49
C GLY A 397 -5.46 9.73 15.92
N GLY A 398 -5.81 8.46 15.97
CA GLY A 398 -7.12 8.00 16.43
C GLY A 398 -7.05 6.96 17.53
N GLN A 399 -8.20 6.66 18.11
CA GLN A 399 -8.35 5.62 19.13
C GLN A 399 -9.67 4.88 18.96
N TRP A 400 -9.61 3.56 19.07
CA TRP A 400 -10.78 2.71 19.07
C TRP A 400 -11.42 2.69 20.45
N VAL A 401 -12.72 2.96 20.49
CA VAL A 401 -13.53 2.97 21.71
C VAL A 401 -14.80 2.15 21.51
N LYS A 402 -15.41 1.70 22.61
CA LYS A 402 -16.74 1.08 22.55
C LYS A 402 -17.74 2.08 21.98
N GLY A 403 -18.40 1.69 20.90
CA GLY A 403 -19.31 2.56 20.18
C GLY A 403 -20.77 2.45 20.61
N LYS A 404 -21.59 3.39 20.12
CA LYS A 404 -23.05 3.37 20.27
C LYS A 404 -23.73 2.77 19.05
N LYS A 405 -23.26 3.11 17.85
CA LYS A 405 -23.80 2.63 16.58
C LYS A 405 -23.13 1.34 16.14
N TRP A 406 -21.82 1.26 16.34
CA TRP A 406 -20.99 0.12 16.00
C TRP A 406 -20.34 -0.47 17.25
N PRO A 407 -19.95 -1.75 17.26
CA PRO A 407 -19.24 -2.32 18.41
C PRO A 407 -18.00 -1.50 18.78
N TRP A 408 -17.30 -1.01 17.77
CA TRP A 408 -16.12 -0.15 17.91
C TRP A 408 -16.27 1.09 17.04
N GLU A 409 -15.99 2.26 17.60
CA GLU A 409 -15.95 3.53 16.90
C GLU A 409 -14.54 4.09 16.94
N LEU A 410 -14.11 4.69 15.83
CA LEU A 410 -12.80 5.30 15.70
C LEU A 410 -12.92 6.80 15.90
N GLU A 411 -12.37 7.27 17.04
CA GLU A 411 -12.35 8.66 17.40
C GLU A 411 -11.00 9.30 17.04
N ILE A 412 -11.00 10.57 16.65
CA ILE A 412 -9.77 11.35 16.43
C ILE A 412 -9.35 11.96 17.76
N VAL A 413 -8.17 11.60 18.24
CA VAL A 413 -7.63 12.02 19.54
C VAL A 413 -6.38 12.89 19.43
N GLU A 414 -5.75 12.93 18.25
CA GLU A 414 -4.54 13.71 17.97
C GLU A 414 -4.64 14.33 16.58
N ASN A 415 -4.29 15.62 16.42
CA ASN A 415 -4.36 16.34 15.14
C ASN A 415 -3.32 17.48 15.03
N ASN A 416 -2.21 17.39 15.76
CA ASN A 416 -1.24 18.50 15.83
C ASN A 416 -0.66 18.90 14.48
N GLN A 417 -0.47 17.94 13.57
CA GLN A 417 0.04 18.22 12.24
C GLN A 417 -1.04 18.76 11.27
N TYR A 418 -2.33 18.47 11.55
CA TYR A 418 -3.47 18.81 10.70
C TYR A 418 -4.67 19.29 11.54
N PRO A 419 -4.57 20.48 12.16
CA PRO A 419 -5.59 21.01 13.09
C PRO A 419 -6.95 21.29 12.42
N GLU A 420 -7.01 21.37 11.10
CA GLU A 420 -8.26 21.46 10.34
C GLU A 420 -9.11 20.18 10.44
N ILE A 421 -8.51 19.02 10.74
CA ILE A 421 -9.21 17.77 11.04
C ILE A 421 -9.46 17.74 12.53
N LYS A 422 -10.69 18.00 12.93
CA LYS A 422 -11.05 18.20 14.34
C LYS A 422 -10.96 16.92 15.15
N LYS A 423 -10.43 17.03 16.37
CA LYS A 423 -10.53 15.97 17.38
C LYS A 423 -11.99 15.72 17.72
N THR A 424 -12.35 14.45 17.92
CA THR A 424 -13.70 14.01 18.28
C THR A 424 -13.79 13.50 19.71
N ALA A 425 -12.65 13.11 20.32
CA ALA A 425 -12.57 12.68 21.72
C ALA A 425 -11.22 13.02 22.35
N ASN A 426 -11.14 12.85 23.66
CA ASN A 426 -9.88 12.83 24.40
C ASN A 426 -9.27 11.43 24.40
N LEU A 427 -7.94 11.36 24.45
CA LEU A 427 -7.22 10.10 24.57
C LEU A 427 -7.56 9.39 25.88
N ILE A 428 -7.98 8.13 25.80
CA ILE A 428 -8.15 7.23 26.95
C ILE A 428 -6.81 6.58 27.26
N PHE A 429 -6.35 6.71 28.49
CA PHE A 429 -5.08 6.15 28.97
C PHE A 429 -5.17 5.80 30.46
N PRO A 430 -4.59 4.67 30.92
CA PRO A 430 -4.02 3.58 30.14
C PRO A 430 -5.06 2.77 29.36
N ILE A 431 -4.62 1.82 28.51
CA ILE A 431 -5.53 0.89 27.86
C ILE A 431 -6.42 0.23 28.93
N PRO A 432 -7.76 0.28 28.78
CA PRO A 432 -8.66 -0.39 29.71
C PRO A 432 -8.34 -1.90 29.77
N LYS A 433 -8.33 -2.45 30.97
CA LYS A 433 -8.20 -3.91 31.13
C LYS A 433 -9.47 -4.57 30.59
N PRO A 434 -9.35 -5.62 29.74
CA PRO A 434 -10.49 -6.35 29.21
C PRO A 434 -11.25 -7.12 30.29
#